data_76023f311e5c56ec81ec6f1e3318539c
#
_entry.id   76023f311e5c56ec81ec6f1e3318539c
#
_cell.length_a   1.000
_cell.length_b   1.000
_cell.length_c   1.000
_cell.angle_alpha   90.00
_cell.angle_beta   90.00
_cell.angle_gamma   90.00
#
_symmetry.space_group_name_H-M   'P 1'
#
loop_
_entity.id
_entity.type
_entity.pdbx_description
1 polymer ?
#
loop_
_entity_poly.entity_id
_entity_poly.type
_entity_poly.pdbx_seq_one_letter_code
_entity_poly.pdbx_strand_id
1 'polypeptide(L)'
;LARELNLGQILQIYDNILAQRICGPSGRPVKIEMFAHGALCMGISGKCYLSLHECGESANRGACRQICRRSYELRDRDTGETIAVEGRYLLSPKDLCTIPFLDRFIEAGVRVLKIEGRARSAEYVKRVVETYDEALRAIEEGTYSPERAAVWTERLAEVFNRGFWGGYYQGAPVVELSANYGSSATVRKVYVGKITNFFKKIGVAEIQVCLLYTSPSPRDMR
;
A
#
# COMPACT_ATOMS: atom_id res chain seq x y z
N LEU A 1 -6.10 -9.03 -12.52
CA LEU A 1 -6.55 -7.99 -13.47
C LEU A 1 -5.80 -6.68 -13.25
N ALA A 2 -5.95 -5.75 -14.21
CA ALA A 2 -5.40 -4.40 -14.10
C ALA A 2 -6.11 -3.58 -13.02
N ARG A 3 -5.36 -2.82 -12.23
CA ARG A 3 -5.87 -2.00 -11.11
C ARG A 3 -6.57 -0.71 -11.55
N GLU A 4 -6.55 -0.42 -12.83
CA GLU A 4 -7.23 0.72 -13.46
C GLU A 4 -8.73 0.45 -13.72
N LEU A 5 -9.20 -0.79 -13.51
CA LEU A 5 -10.60 -1.18 -13.64
C LEU A 5 -11.42 -0.70 -12.43
N ASN A 6 -12.68 -0.33 -12.68
CA ASN A 6 -13.66 -0.07 -11.61
C ASN A 6 -14.41 -1.34 -11.21
N LEU A 7 -15.14 -1.30 -10.08
CA LEU A 7 -15.86 -2.45 -9.55
C LEU A 7 -16.92 -3.01 -10.53
N GLY A 8 -17.60 -2.15 -11.29
CA GLY A 8 -18.58 -2.58 -12.30
C GLY A 8 -17.93 -3.38 -13.42
N GLN A 9 -16.76 -2.95 -13.91
CA GLN A 9 -16.01 -3.68 -14.93
C GLN A 9 -15.49 -5.03 -14.40
N ILE A 10 -15.04 -5.06 -13.13
CA ILE A 10 -14.57 -6.29 -12.48
C ILE A 10 -15.73 -7.28 -12.35
N LEU A 11 -16.91 -6.82 -11.90
CA LEU A 11 -18.13 -7.64 -11.80
C LEU A 11 -18.51 -8.21 -13.16
N GLN A 12 -18.53 -7.38 -14.21
CA GLN A 12 -18.84 -7.85 -15.57
C GLN A 12 -17.88 -8.94 -16.04
N ILE A 13 -16.59 -8.82 -15.74
CA ILE A 13 -15.59 -9.85 -16.05
C ILE A 13 -15.89 -11.13 -15.26
N TYR A 14 -16.21 -10.99 -13.97
CA TYR A 14 -16.54 -12.13 -13.11
C TYR A 14 -17.77 -12.89 -13.62
N ASP A 15 -18.85 -12.17 -13.95
CA ASP A 15 -20.08 -12.75 -14.52
C ASP A 15 -19.81 -13.48 -15.83
N ASN A 16 -18.98 -12.89 -16.70
CA ASN A 16 -18.57 -13.55 -17.94
C ASN A 16 -17.76 -14.82 -17.72
N ILE A 17 -16.87 -14.84 -16.70
CA ILE A 17 -16.12 -16.05 -16.32
C ILE A 17 -17.08 -17.17 -15.92
N LEU A 18 -18.12 -16.86 -15.14
CA LEU A 18 -19.11 -17.83 -14.70
C LEU A 18 -20.01 -18.28 -15.85
N ALA A 19 -20.55 -17.34 -16.63
CA ALA A 19 -21.46 -17.62 -17.74
C ALA A 19 -20.81 -18.49 -18.82
N GLN A 20 -19.54 -18.21 -19.15
CA GLN A 20 -18.78 -18.95 -20.16
C GLN A 20 -18.04 -20.17 -19.57
N ARG A 21 -18.19 -20.43 -18.27
CA ARG A 21 -17.51 -21.52 -17.56
C ARG A 21 -16.00 -21.54 -17.79
N ILE A 22 -15.37 -20.38 -17.75
CA ILE A 22 -13.91 -20.26 -17.92
C ILE A 22 -13.22 -20.86 -16.69
N CYS A 23 -12.59 -22.03 -16.89
CA CYS A 23 -11.99 -22.81 -15.82
C CYS A 23 -10.47 -22.88 -15.97
N GLY A 24 -9.78 -23.01 -14.83
CA GLY A 24 -8.35 -23.33 -14.77
C GLY A 24 -8.11 -24.83 -14.99
N PRO A 25 -6.84 -25.28 -14.95
CA PRO A 25 -6.46 -26.69 -15.14
C PRO A 25 -7.13 -27.67 -14.15
N SER A 26 -7.57 -27.17 -12.97
CA SER A 26 -8.29 -27.95 -11.96
C SER A 26 -9.78 -28.15 -12.24
N GLY A 27 -10.31 -27.66 -13.36
CA GLY A 27 -11.75 -27.67 -13.69
C GLY A 27 -12.58 -26.70 -12.88
N ARG A 28 -11.98 -25.89 -12.00
CA ARG A 28 -12.68 -24.84 -11.22
C ARG A 28 -12.64 -23.50 -11.95
N PRO A 29 -13.68 -22.64 -11.79
CA PRO A 29 -13.65 -21.28 -12.32
C PRO A 29 -12.37 -20.53 -11.93
N VAL A 30 -11.83 -19.77 -12.86
CA VAL A 30 -10.65 -18.94 -12.57
C VAL A 30 -11.01 -17.88 -11.54
N LYS A 31 -10.08 -17.64 -10.61
CA LYS A 31 -10.25 -16.62 -9.57
C LYS A 31 -9.69 -15.28 -10.03
N ILE A 32 -10.40 -14.21 -9.72
CA ILE A 32 -9.93 -12.86 -9.96
C ILE A 32 -8.99 -12.43 -8.81
N GLU A 33 -7.74 -12.11 -9.15
CA GLU A 33 -6.79 -11.45 -8.26
C GLU A 33 -6.76 -9.95 -8.56
N MET A 34 -6.87 -9.12 -7.53
CA MET A 34 -6.75 -7.66 -7.60
C MET A 34 -5.85 -7.13 -6.47
N PHE A 35 -5.18 -6.00 -6.72
CA PHE A 35 -4.50 -5.28 -5.65
C PHE A 35 -5.52 -4.74 -4.65
N ALA A 36 -5.30 -5.02 -3.36
CA ALA A 36 -6.16 -4.59 -2.26
C ALA A 36 -5.51 -3.49 -1.42
N HIS A 37 -4.18 -3.53 -1.25
CA HIS A 37 -3.48 -2.57 -0.39
C HIS A 37 -2.05 -2.32 -0.84
N GLY A 38 -1.59 -1.08 -0.61
CA GLY A 38 -0.19 -0.67 -0.72
C GLY A 38 0.11 0.32 -1.83
N ALA A 39 1.37 0.47 -2.16
CA ALA A 39 1.83 1.51 -3.08
C ALA A 39 1.19 1.43 -4.46
N LEU A 40 0.54 2.50 -4.87
CA LEU A 40 0.01 2.65 -6.22
C LEU A 40 1.06 3.28 -7.14
N CYS A 41 1.14 2.82 -8.40
CA CYS A 41 1.97 3.45 -9.41
C CYS A 41 1.25 4.60 -10.10
N MET A 42 1.98 5.67 -10.44
CA MET A 42 1.48 6.72 -11.31
C MET A 42 1.31 6.25 -12.76
N GLY A 43 2.20 5.37 -13.22
CA GLY A 43 2.14 4.81 -14.58
C GLY A 43 1.13 3.66 -14.66
N ILE A 44 0.48 3.53 -15.82
CA ILE A 44 -0.30 2.34 -16.17
C ILE A 44 0.58 1.08 -16.04
N SER A 45 -0.01 -0.01 -15.57
CA SER A 45 0.70 -1.27 -15.32
C SER A 45 1.52 -1.73 -16.53
N GLY A 46 2.82 -1.91 -16.33
CA GLY A 46 3.78 -2.30 -17.37
C GLY A 46 4.21 -1.20 -18.35
N LYS A 47 3.78 0.06 -18.14
CA LYS A 47 4.09 1.18 -19.05
C LYS A 47 4.97 2.27 -18.41
N CYS A 48 5.58 2.03 -17.25
CA CYS A 48 6.46 2.99 -16.61
C CYS A 48 7.91 2.83 -17.07
N TYR A 49 8.47 3.88 -17.66
CA TYR A 49 9.86 3.93 -18.13
C TYR A 49 10.72 4.96 -17.36
N LEU A 50 10.19 5.61 -16.32
CA LEU A 50 10.90 6.65 -15.59
C LEU A 50 12.26 6.19 -15.04
N SER A 51 12.31 5.03 -14.36
CA SER A 51 13.56 4.51 -13.81
C SER A 51 14.53 4.06 -14.91
N LEU A 52 14.03 3.57 -16.03
CA LEU A 52 14.86 3.18 -17.16
C LEU A 52 15.51 4.40 -17.82
N HIS A 53 14.73 5.46 -18.04
CA HIS A 53 15.22 6.70 -18.61
C HIS A 53 16.27 7.39 -17.72
N GLU A 54 15.97 7.54 -16.42
CA GLU A 54 16.83 8.30 -15.50
C GLU A 54 18.05 7.51 -14.98
N CYS A 55 17.93 6.20 -14.82
CA CYS A 55 18.91 5.39 -14.10
C CYS A 55 19.38 4.16 -14.88
N GLY A 56 18.88 3.92 -16.09
CA GLY A 56 19.17 2.71 -16.84
C GLY A 56 18.55 1.42 -16.27
N GLU A 57 17.67 1.53 -15.25
CA GLU A 57 17.09 0.41 -14.53
C GLU A 57 15.58 0.27 -14.78
N SER A 58 15.15 -0.92 -15.23
CA SER A 58 13.75 -1.15 -15.60
C SER A 58 12.87 -1.47 -14.40
N ALA A 59 11.90 -0.61 -14.11
CA ALA A 59 10.86 -0.86 -13.13
C ALA A 59 10.02 -2.11 -13.47
N ASN A 60 9.80 -2.38 -14.76
CA ASN A 60 9.05 -3.56 -15.24
C ASN A 60 9.82 -4.87 -15.03
N ARG A 61 11.12 -4.79 -14.80
CA ARG A 61 12.01 -5.92 -14.44
C ARG A 61 12.33 -5.97 -12.94
N GLY A 62 11.58 -5.21 -12.10
CA GLY A 62 11.76 -5.20 -10.65
C GLY A 62 12.71 -4.14 -10.10
N ALA A 63 13.42 -3.36 -10.94
CA ALA A 63 14.40 -2.35 -10.52
C ALA A 63 13.81 -0.92 -10.51
N CYS A 64 12.67 -0.73 -9.82
CA CYS A 64 12.04 0.58 -9.68
C CYS A 64 12.79 1.46 -8.67
N ARG A 65 13.32 2.60 -9.12
CA ARG A 65 13.98 3.61 -8.28
C ARG A 65 13.03 4.64 -7.69
N GLN A 66 11.73 4.45 -7.87
CA GLN A 66 10.68 5.34 -7.33
C GLN A 66 10.87 6.83 -7.71
N ILE A 67 11.32 7.12 -8.93
CA ILE A 67 11.54 8.48 -9.43
C ILE A 67 10.27 9.33 -9.29
N CYS A 68 9.09 8.75 -9.53
CA CYS A 68 7.80 9.43 -9.35
C CYS A 68 7.53 9.92 -7.92
N ARG A 69 8.32 9.52 -6.92
CA ARG A 69 8.15 9.94 -5.51
C ARG A 69 8.97 11.17 -5.13
N ARG A 70 9.72 11.74 -6.08
CA ARG A 70 10.47 12.98 -5.88
C ARG A 70 9.53 14.19 -6.00
N SER A 71 9.99 15.33 -5.49
CA SER A 71 9.37 16.62 -5.72
C SER A 71 9.72 17.11 -7.12
N TYR A 72 8.74 17.68 -7.82
CA TYR A 72 8.89 18.19 -9.18
C TYR A 72 8.27 19.58 -9.31
N GLU A 73 8.84 20.37 -10.23
CA GLU A 73 8.23 21.59 -10.76
C GLU A 73 7.81 21.34 -12.21
N LEU A 74 6.61 21.73 -12.56
CA LEU A 74 6.12 21.66 -13.94
C LEU A 74 6.20 23.05 -14.56
N ARG A 75 7.06 23.21 -15.57
CA ARG A 75 7.23 24.46 -16.29
C ARG A 75 6.75 24.29 -17.73
N ASP A 76 5.85 25.18 -18.14
CA ASP A 76 5.48 25.31 -19.53
C ASP A 76 6.67 25.91 -20.31
N ARG A 77 7.10 25.24 -21.36
CA ARG A 77 8.25 25.69 -22.17
C ARG A 77 7.90 26.83 -23.11
N ASP A 78 6.65 26.93 -23.54
CA ASP A 78 6.21 27.93 -24.53
C ASP A 78 5.90 29.26 -23.85
N THR A 79 5.25 29.20 -22.66
CA THR A 79 4.91 30.44 -21.91
C THR A 79 5.98 30.79 -20.87
N GLY A 80 6.81 29.84 -20.45
CA GLY A 80 7.78 29.99 -19.37
C GLY A 80 7.16 29.97 -17.96
N GLU A 81 5.85 29.84 -17.86
CA GLU A 81 5.14 29.79 -16.57
C GLU A 81 5.38 28.51 -15.82
N THR A 82 5.51 28.61 -14.49
CA THR A 82 5.56 27.45 -13.61
C THR A 82 4.15 27.14 -13.13
N ILE A 83 3.67 25.96 -13.46
CA ILE A 83 2.37 25.48 -12.99
C ILE A 83 2.52 25.06 -11.53
N ALA A 84 1.89 25.80 -10.64
CA ALA A 84 1.83 25.47 -9.22
C ALA A 84 0.97 24.21 -9.04
N VAL A 85 1.57 23.16 -8.52
CA VAL A 85 0.85 21.96 -8.14
C VAL A 85 0.90 21.81 -6.64
N GLU A 86 -0.26 21.64 -6.03
CA GLU A 86 -0.36 21.40 -4.61
C GLU A 86 0.51 20.20 -4.19
N GLY A 87 1.33 20.41 -3.15
CA GLY A 87 2.14 19.39 -2.54
C GLY A 87 3.43 19.01 -3.26
N ARG A 88 3.76 19.54 -4.42
CA ARG A 88 5.01 19.28 -5.19
C ARG A 88 5.26 17.81 -5.59
N TYR A 89 4.36 16.88 -5.25
CA TYR A 89 4.51 15.44 -5.51
C TYR A 89 3.57 14.97 -6.62
N LEU A 90 3.67 15.64 -7.77
CA LEU A 90 2.86 15.46 -8.98
C LEU A 90 2.66 14.03 -9.45
N LEU A 91 3.64 13.19 -9.20
CA LEU A 91 3.69 11.83 -9.72
C LEU A 91 3.62 10.80 -8.58
N SER A 92 3.31 11.22 -7.34
CA SER A 92 3.29 10.36 -6.16
C SER A 92 1.86 10.08 -5.69
N PRO A 93 1.20 9.02 -6.20
CA PRO A 93 -0.12 8.64 -5.70
C PRO A 93 -0.09 8.30 -4.22
N LYS A 94 -1.22 8.54 -3.54
CA LYS A 94 -1.52 7.92 -2.25
C LYS A 94 -1.49 6.40 -2.36
N ASP A 95 -1.34 5.72 -1.24
CA ASP A 95 -1.36 4.26 -1.21
C ASP A 95 -2.81 3.75 -1.32
N LEU A 96 -2.98 2.65 -2.07
CA LEU A 96 -4.28 1.99 -2.21
C LEU A 96 -4.72 1.40 -0.87
N CYS A 97 -5.99 1.58 -0.51
CA CYS A 97 -6.64 0.91 0.59
C CYS A 97 -8.08 0.58 0.22
N THR A 98 -8.42 -0.70 0.17
CA THR A 98 -9.79 -1.15 -0.14
C THR A 98 -10.64 -1.42 1.10
N ILE A 99 -10.10 -1.31 2.31
CA ILE A 99 -10.82 -1.54 3.57
C ILE A 99 -12.15 -0.77 3.65
N PRO A 100 -12.28 0.50 3.21
CA PRO A 100 -13.54 1.23 3.33
C PRO A 100 -14.70 0.70 2.47
N PHE A 101 -14.42 -0.19 1.52
CA PHE A 101 -15.41 -0.79 0.61
C PHE A 101 -15.06 -2.25 0.27
N LEU A 102 -14.44 -2.96 1.22
CA LEU A 102 -13.95 -4.32 1.00
C LEU A 102 -15.11 -5.29 0.72
N ASP A 103 -16.26 -5.09 1.33
CA ASP A 103 -17.49 -5.82 1.08
C ASP A 103 -17.86 -5.78 -0.42
N ARG A 104 -17.98 -4.57 -0.98
CA ARG A 104 -18.28 -4.37 -2.42
C ARG A 104 -17.17 -4.91 -3.33
N PHE A 105 -15.93 -4.87 -2.86
CA PHE A 105 -14.79 -5.41 -3.59
C PHE A 105 -14.87 -6.94 -3.72
N ILE A 106 -15.32 -7.62 -2.67
CA ILE A 106 -15.57 -9.07 -2.68
C ILE A 106 -16.83 -9.39 -3.49
N GLU A 107 -17.91 -8.61 -3.36
CA GLU A 107 -19.14 -8.76 -4.16
C GLU A 107 -18.88 -8.63 -5.66
N ALA A 108 -17.96 -7.76 -6.08
CA ALA A 108 -17.54 -7.62 -7.48
C ALA A 108 -16.80 -8.87 -8.03
N GLY A 109 -16.64 -9.93 -7.24
CA GLY A 109 -16.06 -11.19 -7.69
C GLY A 109 -14.57 -11.32 -7.46
N VAL A 110 -13.93 -10.41 -6.74
CA VAL A 110 -12.52 -10.57 -6.33
C VAL A 110 -12.43 -11.70 -5.31
N ARG A 111 -11.49 -12.63 -5.53
CA ARG A 111 -11.30 -13.82 -4.70
C ARG A 111 -9.87 -13.99 -4.19
N VAL A 112 -8.94 -13.18 -4.69
CA VAL A 112 -7.56 -13.16 -4.24
C VAL A 112 -7.14 -11.71 -4.05
N LEU A 113 -6.82 -11.35 -2.81
CA LEU A 113 -6.37 -10.02 -2.44
C LEU A 113 -4.84 -9.93 -2.55
N LYS A 114 -4.35 -9.03 -3.39
CA LYS A 114 -2.91 -8.79 -3.54
C LYS A 114 -2.49 -7.58 -2.71
N ILE A 115 -1.57 -7.82 -1.79
CA ILE A 115 -0.97 -6.77 -0.94
C ILE A 115 0.40 -6.42 -1.49
N GLU A 116 0.66 -5.15 -1.76
CA GLU A 116 1.98 -4.67 -2.18
C GLU A 116 2.84 -4.37 -0.94
N GLY A 117 3.77 -5.28 -0.68
CA GLY A 117 4.68 -5.20 0.48
C GLY A 117 6.15 -5.07 0.10
N ARG A 118 6.50 -4.98 -1.19
CA ARG A 118 7.90 -4.83 -1.62
C ARG A 118 8.49 -3.52 -1.11
N ALA A 119 9.71 -3.58 -0.58
CA ALA A 119 10.37 -2.46 0.08
C ALA A 119 9.60 -1.92 1.32
N ARG A 120 8.82 -2.78 1.97
CA ARG A 120 8.16 -2.51 3.26
C ARG A 120 8.76 -3.40 4.36
N SER A 121 8.61 -2.96 5.62
CA SER A 121 9.04 -3.77 6.76
C SER A 121 8.14 -4.99 6.96
N ALA A 122 8.67 -6.04 7.60
CA ALA A 122 7.88 -7.21 7.95
C ALA A 122 6.66 -6.87 8.83
N GLU A 123 6.80 -5.86 9.71
CA GLU A 123 5.70 -5.36 10.53
C GLU A 123 4.59 -4.71 9.72
N TYR A 124 4.93 -3.94 8.67
CA TYR A 124 3.93 -3.43 7.73
C TYR A 124 3.11 -4.57 7.14
N VAL A 125 3.80 -5.59 6.60
CA VAL A 125 3.13 -6.74 5.96
C VAL A 125 2.23 -7.45 6.97
N LYS A 126 2.75 -7.72 8.18
CA LYS A 126 1.98 -8.34 9.26
C LYS A 126 0.72 -7.53 9.59
N ARG A 127 0.87 -6.22 9.85
CA ARG A 127 -0.25 -5.34 10.20
C ARG A 127 -1.33 -5.31 9.12
N VAL A 128 -0.91 -5.21 7.85
CA VAL A 128 -1.85 -5.19 6.72
C VAL A 128 -2.56 -6.52 6.60
N VAL A 129 -1.85 -7.66 6.64
CA VAL A 129 -2.46 -8.99 6.51
C VAL A 129 -3.45 -9.25 7.64
N GLU A 130 -3.07 -9.00 8.91
CA GLU A 130 -3.95 -9.19 10.07
C GLU A 130 -5.23 -8.33 9.96
N THR A 131 -5.10 -7.08 9.51
CA THR A 131 -6.24 -6.18 9.35
C THR A 131 -7.20 -6.64 8.25
N TYR A 132 -6.67 -7.10 7.11
CA TYR A 132 -7.49 -7.61 6.02
C TYR A 132 -8.13 -8.97 6.37
N ASP A 133 -7.45 -9.86 7.09
CA ASP A 133 -8.01 -11.12 7.58
C ASP A 133 -9.19 -10.87 8.53
N GLU A 134 -9.03 -9.96 9.49
CA GLU A 134 -10.11 -9.55 10.39
C GLU A 134 -11.31 -8.95 9.64
N ALA A 135 -11.05 -8.10 8.65
CA ALA A 135 -12.12 -7.49 7.85
C ALA A 135 -12.85 -8.53 6.99
N LEU A 136 -12.14 -9.50 6.39
CA LEU A 136 -12.75 -10.59 5.63
C LEU A 136 -13.62 -11.48 6.52
N ARG A 137 -13.16 -11.84 7.72
CA ARG A 137 -13.98 -12.58 8.69
C ARG A 137 -15.26 -11.80 9.06
N ALA A 138 -15.14 -10.50 9.27
CA ALA A 138 -16.30 -9.67 9.56
C ALA A 138 -17.31 -9.63 8.41
N ILE A 139 -16.86 -9.69 7.14
CA ILE A 139 -17.75 -9.83 5.98
C ILE A 139 -18.44 -11.20 6.00
N GLU A 140 -17.70 -12.28 6.24
CA GLU A 140 -18.26 -13.66 6.33
C GLU A 140 -19.28 -13.78 7.47
N GLU A 141 -19.05 -13.13 8.59
CA GLU A 141 -19.92 -13.11 9.78
C GLU A 141 -21.08 -12.09 9.67
N GLY A 142 -21.12 -11.27 8.62
CA GLY A 142 -22.12 -10.21 8.45
C GLY A 142 -21.98 -9.06 9.45
N THR A 143 -20.80 -8.88 10.05
CA THR A 143 -20.52 -7.84 11.06
C THR A 143 -19.65 -6.69 10.52
N TYR A 144 -19.30 -6.70 9.24
CA TYR A 144 -18.60 -5.60 8.61
C TYR A 144 -19.47 -4.35 8.58
N SER A 145 -18.88 -3.21 8.97
CA SER A 145 -19.56 -1.91 8.94
C SER A 145 -18.60 -0.77 8.61
N PRO A 146 -19.11 0.40 8.18
CA PRO A 146 -18.27 1.57 7.93
C PRO A 146 -17.47 2.01 9.17
N GLU A 147 -18.05 1.89 10.38
CA GLU A 147 -17.39 2.24 11.64
C GLU A 147 -16.20 1.31 11.91
N ARG A 148 -16.38 0.00 11.72
CA ARG A 148 -15.28 -0.98 11.83
C ARG A 148 -14.22 -0.74 10.76
N ALA A 149 -14.63 -0.42 9.53
CA ALA A 149 -13.72 -0.09 8.45
C ALA A 149 -12.86 1.16 8.76
N ALA A 150 -13.45 2.17 9.43
CA ALA A 150 -12.71 3.34 9.90
C ALA A 150 -11.63 2.94 10.93
N VAL A 151 -11.97 2.14 11.94
CA VAL A 151 -11.00 1.63 12.95
C VAL A 151 -9.86 0.85 12.30
N TRP A 152 -10.16 -0.02 11.32
CA TRP A 152 -9.13 -0.75 10.58
C TRP A 152 -8.25 0.18 9.74
N THR A 153 -8.84 1.22 9.15
CA THR A 153 -8.09 2.22 8.37
C THR A 153 -7.14 3.01 9.26
N GLU A 154 -7.56 3.39 10.48
CA GLU A 154 -6.70 4.03 11.49
C GLU A 154 -5.54 3.12 11.90
N ARG A 155 -5.81 1.83 12.15
CA ARG A 155 -4.78 0.83 12.43
C ARG A 155 -3.75 0.69 11.30
N LEU A 156 -4.21 0.76 10.05
CA LEU A 156 -3.32 0.75 8.88
C LEU A 156 -2.50 2.05 8.76
N ALA A 157 -3.02 3.16 9.26
CA ALA A 157 -2.30 4.44 9.27
C ALA A 157 -1.12 4.46 10.26
N GLU A 158 -1.05 3.55 11.22
CA GLU A 158 0.09 3.42 12.16
C GLU A 158 1.40 2.99 11.46
N VAL A 159 1.29 2.23 10.37
CA VAL A 159 2.45 1.76 9.59
C VAL A 159 2.69 2.65 8.38
N PHE A 160 3.80 2.41 7.67
CA PHE A 160 4.17 3.23 6.51
C PHE A 160 3.03 3.36 5.50
N ASN A 161 2.63 4.60 5.20
CA ASN A 161 1.67 4.92 4.14
C ASN A 161 1.97 6.32 3.57
N ARG A 162 1.29 6.69 2.48
CA ARG A 162 1.35 8.02 1.84
C ARG A 162 0.01 8.73 1.85
N GLY A 163 -0.81 8.46 2.86
CA GLY A 163 -2.25 8.67 2.82
C GLY A 163 -2.92 7.54 2.04
N PHE A 164 -4.23 7.36 2.25
CA PHE A 164 -4.99 6.30 1.61
C PHE A 164 -5.92 6.83 0.54
N TRP A 165 -6.15 6.00 -0.48
CA TRP A 165 -7.07 6.23 -1.57
C TRP A 165 -7.67 4.90 -2.05
N GLY A 166 -8.92 4.93 -2.50
CA GLY A 166 -9.62 3.75 -3.01
C GLY A 166 -9.18 3.29 -4.41
N GLY A 167 -8.21 3.95 -5.02
CA GLY A 167 -7.81 3.67 -6.39
C GLY A 167 -8.93 4.03 -7.39
N TYR A 168 -8.88 3.43 -8.56
CA TYR A 168 -9.89 3.62 -9.61
C TYR A 168 -11.14 2.74 -9.39
N TYR A 169 -11.15 1.89 -8.37
CA TYR A 169 -12.21 0.91 -8.14
C TYR A 169 -13.59 1.52 -7.96
N GLN A 170 -13.68 2.71 -7.40
CA GLN A 170 -14.94 3.43 -7.21
C GLN A 170 -15.27 4.41 -8.36
N GLY A 171 -14.56 4.33 -9.48
CA GLY A 171 -14.80 5.19 -10.65
C GLY A 171 -14.19 6.58 -10.57
N ALA A 172 -13.22 6.81 -9.68
CA ALA A 172 -12.52 8.08 -9.62
C ALA A 172 -11.80 8.38 -10.96
N PRO A 173 -12.02 9.55 -11.58
CA PRO A 173 -11.43 9.87 -12.88
C PRO A 173 -9.98 10.30 -12.79
N VAL A 174 -9.52 10.75 -11.62
CA VAL A 174 -8.18 11.31 -11.39
C VAL A 174 -7.55 10.67 -10.17
N VAL A 175 -6.23 10.46 -10.24
CA VAL A 175 -5.44 9.92 -9.14
C VAL A 175 -5.34 10.92 -7.98
N GLU A 176 -5.50 10.44 -6.76
CA GLU A 176 -5.19 11.25 -5.57
C GLU A 176 -3.70 11.20 -5.26
N LEU A 177 -3.09 12.38 -5.09
CA LEU A 177 -1.66 12.54 -4.88
C LEU A 177 -1.33 12.68 -3.39
N SER A 178 -0.13 12.22 -3.03
CA SER A 178 0.41 12.39 -1.68
C SER A 178 0.80 13.84 -1.43
N ALA A 179 0.42 14.38 -0.28
CA ALA A 179 0.82 15.73 0.13
C ALA A 179 2.26 15.77 0.69
N ASN A 180 2.80 14.63 1.15
CA ASN A 180 4.05 14.56 1.87
C ASN A 180 5.08 13.65 1.20
N TYR A 181 6.38 13.97 1.40
CA TYR A 181 7.46 13.04 1.09
C TYR A 181 7.55 11.93 2.13
N GLY A 182 7.73 10.70 1.66
CA GLY A 182 7.98 9.57 2.55
C GLY A 182 6.72 9.01 3.20
N SER A 183 6.75 8.84 4.51
CA SER A 183 5.69 8.20 5.28
C SER A 183 4.79 9.22 5.98
N SER A 184 3.48 9.01 5.88
CA SER A 184 2.44 9.69 6.67
C SER A 184 1.99 8.85 7.87
N ALA A 185 2.79 7.84 8.29
CA ALA A 185 2.45 6.99 9.42
C ALA A 185 2.26 7.81 10.72
N THR A 186 1.22 7.49 11.48
CA THR A 186 0.90 8.13 12.75
C THR A 186 1.84 7.71 13.87
N VAL A 187 2.50 6.55 13.72
CA VAL A 187 3.50 6.04 14.67
C VAL A 187 4.90 6.10 14.06
N ARG A 188 5.83 6.75 14.76
CA ARG A 188 7.24 6.85 14.36
C ARG A 188 8.07 5.86 15.14
N LYS A 189 8.83 5.02 14.44
CA LYS A 189 9.85 4.18 15.04
C LYS A 189 11.13 4.97 15.28
N VAL A 190 11.67 4.81 16.47
CA VAL A 190 13.01 5.31 16.83
C VAL A 190 13.93 4.11 16.88
N TYR A 191 15.01 4.15 16.10
CA TYR A 191 16.03 3.10 16.13
C TYR A 191 16.85 3.26 17.41
N VAL A 192 16.74 2.28 18.31
CA VAL A 192 17.47 2.30 19.60
C VAL A 192 18.67 1.38 19.62
N GLY A 193 18.75 0.41 18.73
CA GLY A 193 19.86 -0.52 18.68
C GLY A 193 19.59 -1.78 17.86
N LYS A 194 20.58 -2.66 17.84
CA LYS A 194 20.54 -3.94 17.13
C LYS A 194 20.66 -5.08 18.13
N ILE A 195 19.78 -6.09 18.01
CA ILE A 195 19.94 -7.33 18.74
C ILE A 195 21.15 -8.08 18.19
N THR A 196 22.14 -8.35 19.04
CA THR A 196 23.40 -9.02 18.70
C THR A 196 23.36 -10.50 19.06
N ASN A 197 22.60 -10.86 20.09
CA ASN A 197 22.45 -12.24 20.51
C ASN A 197 21.09 -12.48 21.17
N PHE A 198 20.64 -13.75 21.19
CA PHE A 198 19.44 -14.16 21.90
C PHE A 198 19.69 -15.47 22.65
N PHE A 199 19.67 -15.40 23.97
CA PHE A 199 19.89 -16.54 24.87
C PHE A 199 18.58 -17.32 25.07
N LYS A 200 18.30 -18.26 24.18
CA LYS A 200 17.02 -19.00 24.11
C LYS A 200 16.61 -19.67 25.44
N LYS A 201 17.58 -20.18 26.22
CA LYS A 201 17.30 -20.91 27.48
C LYS A 201 16.68 -20.01 28.57
N ILE A 202 17.02 -18.75 28.58
CA ILE A 202 16.61 -17.76 29.60
C ILE A 202 15.69 -16.68 29.03
N GLY A 203 15.42 -16.70 27.72
CA GLY A 203 14.53 -15.72 27.07
C GLY A 203 15.08 -14.29 27.03
N VAL A 204 16.42 -14.10 27.11
CA VAL A 204 17.07 -12.79 27.18
C VAL A 204 17.72 -12.44 25.85
N ALA A 205 17.52 -11.19 25.39
CA ALA A 205 18.18 -10.63 24.22
C ALA A 205 19.32 -9.67 24.64
N GLU A 206 20.49 -9.80 24.00
CA GLU A 206 21.57 -8.83 24.08
C GLU A 206 21.35 -7.77 22.98
N ILE A 207 21.37 -6.49 23.36
CA ILE A 207 21.13 -5.37 22.45
C ILE A 207 22.31 -4.43 22.46
N GLN A 208 22.91 -4.20 21.30
CA GLN A 208 23.86 -3.11 21.09
C GLN A 208 23.09 -1.81 20.90
N VAL A 209 23.05 -0.96 21.93
CA VAL A 209 22.33 0.32 21.91
C VAL A 209 23.14 1.38 21.18
N CYS A 210 22.51 2.04 20.20
CA CYS A 210 23.14 3.12 19.42
C CYS A 210 22.93 4.52 20.03
N LEU A 211 21.94 4.67 20.94
CA LEU A 211 21.56 5.94 21.56
C LEU A 211 21.73 5.85 23.09
N LEU A 212 22.97 5.98 23.57
CA LEU A 212 23.31 5.93 25.00
C LEU A 212 22.77 7.12 25.83
N TYR A 213 22.17 8.15 25.20
CA TYR A 213 21.91 9.44 25.84
C TYR A 213 20.44 9.89 25.82
N THR A 214 19.49 9.07 25.45
CA THR A 214 18.08 9.48 25.36
C THR A 214 17.19 9.01 26.51
N SER A 215 17.72 8.20 27.43
CA SER A 215 17.02 7.84 28.66
C SER A 215 17.91 8.25 29.85
N PRO A 216 17.45 9.13 30.74
CA PRO A 216 18.20 9.41 31.97
C PRO A 216 18.41 8.10 32.72
N SER A 217 19.64 7.83 33.10
CA SER A 217 19.96 6.70 33.97
C SER A 217 19.18 6.86 35.28
N PRO A 218 18.73 5.76 35.94
CA PRO A 218 18.16 5.85 37.27
C PRO A 218 19.04 6.58 38.30
N ARG A 219 20.34 6.76 38.01
CA ARG A 219 21.26 7.55 38.80
C ARG A 219 21.18 9.06 38.56
N ASP A 220 20.63 9.47 37.44
CA ASP A 220 20.49 10.90 37.06
C ASP A 220 19.14 11.47 37.49
N MET A 221 18.31 10.68 38.16
CA MET A 221 16.99 11.07 38.71
C MET A 221 17.02 11.31 40.23
N ARG A 222 18.17 11.69 40.81
CA ARG A 222 18.31 12.11 42.20
C ARG A 222 18.44 13.62 42.32
#